data_27ac821454e8e831f7d37ab3cf12040b
#
_entry.id   27ac821454e8e831f7d37ab3cf12040b
#
_cell.length_a   1.000
_cell.length_b   1.000
_cell.length_c   1.000
_cell.angle_alpha   90.00
_cell.angle_beta   90.00
_cell.angle_gamma   90.00
#
_symmetry.space_group_name_H-M   'P 1'
#
loop_
_entity.id
_entity.type
_entity.pdbx_description
1 polymer ?
#
loop_
_entity_poly.entity_id
_entity_poly.type
_entity_poly.pdbx_seq_one_letter_code
_entity_poly.pdbx_strand_id
1 'polypeptide(L)'
;LVYVVGLGPGGAQYLTAQAQTALQAADVLCGYTVYIDLVRPLYPDKEVYATGMTRELDRCRWALETARGGKTVALVCSGDGGVYGMASPLLELAEHCPEVEVEIVPGLTAALSGAAVLGAPLAHDFCVISLSDRLTPWAVIEKRLACAAAGDFCLALYNPSSKGRADYLQKAVRILRDNGKGPDTVCGLVRCIGRDGQTVRLLTLAELEDTAVDMFTTVFVGNAATQILHGRMVTPRGYRGV
;
A
#
# COMPACT_ATOMS: atom_id res chain seq x y z
N LEU A 1 1.57 -22.26 13.14
CA LEU A 1 0.78 -21.49 12.19
C LEU A 1 1.29 -20.05 12.13
N VAL A 2 1.42 -19.48 10.93
CA VAL A 2 1.69 -18.05 10.73
C VAL A 2 0.55 -17.41 9.96
N TYR A 3 -0.11 -16.43 10.55
CA TYR A 3 -1.01 -15.50 9.85
C TYR A 3 -0.22 -14.33 9.29
N VAL A 4 -0.31 -14.04 7.99
CA VAL A 4 0.13 -12.76 7.43
C VAL A 4 -1.07 -11.83 7.41
N VAL A 5 -1.11 -10.88 8.33
CA VAL A 5 -2.32 -10.08 8.60
C VAL A 5 -2.20 -8.68 8.02
N GLY A 6 -3.09 -8.34 7.08
CA GLY A 6 -3.29 -6.99 6.61
C GLY A 6 -4.07 -6.15 7.63
N LEU A 7 -3.43 -5.12 8.19
CA LEU A 7 -4.03 -4.23 9.21
C LEU A 7 -4.93 -3.14 8.61
N GLY A 8 -4.99 -3.03 7.28
CA GLY A 8 -5.56 -1.84 6.66
C GLY A 8 -4.65 -0.60 6.82
N PRO A 9 -5.17 0.59 6.52
CA PRO A 9 -4.37 1.82 6.53
C PRO A 9 -4.02 2.34 7.93
N GLY A 10 -4.82 1.97 8.95
CA GLY A 10 -4.63 2.36 10.34
C GLY A 10 -5.95 2.39 11.12
N GLY A 11 -5.89 2.21 12.42
CA GLY A 11 -7.05 2.20 13.31
C GLY A 11 -7.90 0.91 13.27
N ALA A 12 -8.56 0.61 14.39
CA ALA A 12 -9.34 -0.62 14.56
C ALA A 12 -10.51 -0.75 13.57
N GLN A 13 -11.11 0.37 13.16
CA GLN A 13 -12.23 0.42 12.21
C GLN A 13 -11.90 -0.08 10.80
N TYR A 14 -10.62 -0.20 10.47
CA TYR A 14 -10.15 -0.70 9.16
C TYR A 14 -9.73 -2.16 9.19
N LEU A 15 -9.71 -2.80 10.37
CA LEU A 15 -9.46 -4.22 10.48
C LEU A 15 -10.65 -5.02 9.93
N THR A 16 -10.37 -5.97 9.05
CA THR A 16 -11.40 -6.95 8.66
C THR A 16 -11.75 -7.84 9.85
N ALA A 17 -12.95 -8.43 9.87
CA ALA A 17 -13.34 -9.38 10.90
C ALA A 17 -12.37 -10.59 10.97
N GLN A 18 -11.89 -11.03 9.80
CA GLN A 18 -10.90 -12.11 9.71
C GLN A 18 -9.54 -11.68 10.33
N ALA A 19 -9.09 -10.44 10.07
CA ALA A 19 -7.88 -9.91 10.68
C ALA A 19 -7.99 -9.85 12.22
N GLN A 20 -9.15 -9.40 12.74
CA GLN A 20 -9.39 -9.38 14.18
C GLN A 20 -9.34 -10.79 14.79
N THR A 21 -9.96 -11.79 14.12
CA THR A 21 -9.92 -13.20 14.54
C THR A 21 -8.50 -13.75 14.55
N ALA A 22 -7.73 -13.52 13.49
CA ALA A 22 -6.33 -13.98 13.40
C ALA A 22 -5.44 -13.33 14.47
N LEU A 23 -5.58 -12.01 14.68
CA LEU A 23 -4.85 -11.28 15.71
C LEU A 23 -5.21 -11.79 17.11
N GLN A 24 -6.49 -12.11 17.37
CA GLN A 24 -6.94 -12.66 18.64
C GLN A 24 -6.37 -14.07 18.89
N ALA A 25 -6.34 -14.90 17.86
CA ALA A 25 -5.86 -16.30 17.95
C ALA A 25 -4.32 -16.40 18.06
N ALA A 26 -3.57 -15.41 17.59
CA ALA A 26 -2.11 -15.44 17.64
C ALA A 26 -1.58 -15.34 19.07
N ASP A 27 -0.51 -16.07 19.39
CA ASP A 27 0.25 -15.94 20.63
C ASP A 27 1.19 -14.73 20.59
N VAL A 28 1.72 -14.41 19.40
CA VAL A 28 2.75 -13.39 19.20
C VAL A 28 2.41 -12.50 18.03
N LEU A 29 2.62 -11.19 18.19
CA LEU A 29 2.56 -10.21 17.11
C LEU A 29 3.99 -9.95 16.60
N CYS A 30 4.22 -10.17 15.31
CA CYS A 30 5.50 -9.93 14.65
C CYS A 30 5.33 -8.84 13.58
N GLY A 31 6.23 -7.86 13.50
CA GLY A 31 6.09 -6.82 12.48
C GLY A 31 7.17 -5.74 12.48
N TYR A 32 7.00 -4.79 11.55
CA TYR A 32 7.74 -3.53 11.59
C TYR A 32 7.24 -2.68 12.77
N THR A 33 8.18 -2.05 13.49
CA THR A 33 7.88 -1.30 14.73
C THR A 33 6.67 -0.38 14.59
N VAL A 34 6.62 0.44 13.51
CA VAL A 34 5.51 1.37 13.26
C VAL A 34 4.16 0.65 13.09
N TYR A 35 4.13 -0.56 12.55
CA TYR A 35 2.89 -1.34 12.37
C TYR A 35 2.47 -2.04 13.66
N ILE A 36 3.45 -2.49 14.45
CA ILE A 36 3.21 -2.99 15.80
C ILE A 36 2.58 -1.90 16.69
N ASP A 37 3.06 -0.66 16.60
CA ASP A 37 2.52 0.47 17.37
C ASP A 37 1.04 0.75 17.04
N LEU A 38 0.58 0.41 15.82
CA LEU A 38 -0.83 0.55 15.42
C LEU A 38 -1.74 -0.52 16.04
N VAL A 39 -1.22 -1.73 16.26
CA VAL A 39 -2.04 -2.89 16.65
C VAL A 39 -1.88 -3.24 18.13
N ARG A 40 -0.72 -2.96 18.73
CA ARG A 40 -0.42 -3.27 20.14
C ARG A 40 -1.44 -2.72 21.13
N PRO A 41 -1.97 -1.49 21.00
CA PRO A 41 -2.98 -0.97 21.92
C PRO A 41 -4.28 -1.78 21.96
N LEU A 42 -4.58 -2.52 20.87
CA LEU A 42 -5.77 -3.38 20.77
C LEU A 42 -5.54 -4.77 21.40
N TYR A 43 -4.28 -5.17 21.55
CA TYR A 43 -3.86 -6.49 22.06
C TYR A 43 -2.66 -6.33 23.01
N PRO A 44 -2.84 -5.65 24.18
CA PRO A 44 -1.74 -5.25 25.05
C PRO A 44 -1.00 -6.42 25.70
N ASP A 45 -1.69 -7.54 25.92
CA ASP A 45 -1.17 -8.70 26.63
C ASP A 45 -0.39 -9.68 25.73
N LYS A 46 -0.35 -9.43 24.41
CA LYS A 46 0.36 -10.32 23.49
C LYS A 46 1.86 -10.05 23.48
N GLU A 47 2.61 -11.13 23.39
CA GLU A 47 4.05 -11.05 23.11
C GLU A 47 4.30 -10.34 21.78
N VAL A 48 5.37 -9.57 21.68
CA VAL A 48 5.68 -8.76 20.51
C VAL A 48 7.12 -9.00 20.06
N TYR A 49 7.29 -9.26 18.76
CA TYR A 49 8.58 -9.19 18.09
C TYR A 49 8.55 -8.09 17.02
N ALA A 50 9.26 -6.99 17.29
CA ALA A 50 9.30 -5.83 16.39
C ALA A 50 10.73 -5.59 15.88
N THR A 51 10.86 -5.26 14.61
CA THR A 51 12.15 -4.87 14.02
C THR A 51 12.03 -3.58 13.23
N GLY A 52 13.18 -2.94 12.98
CA GLY A 52 13.28 -1.75 12.14
C GLY A 52 13.03 -2.04 10.65
N MET A 53 13.12 -0.98 9.86
CA MET A 53 13.07 -1.05 8.39
C MET A 53 14.23 -1.91 7.84
N THR A 54 14.04 -2.51 6.67
CA THR A 54 15.04 -3.35 5.96
C THR A 54 15.36 -4.71 6.62
N ARG A 55 14.54 -5.15 7.55
CA ARG A 55 14.68 -6.42 8.26
C ARG A 55 13.52 -7.39 7.90
N GLU A 56 13.02 -7.32 6.66
CA GLU A 56 11.86 -8.08 6.19
C GLU A 56 12.10 -9.58 6.30
N LEU A 57 13.23 -10.07 5.76
CA LEU A 57 13.56 -11.50 5.79
C LEU A 57 13.84 -12.03 7.21
N ASP A 58 14.38 -11.18 8.09
CA ASP A 58 14.60 -11.58 9.49
C ASP A 58 13.27 -11.79 10.21
N ARG A 59 12.27 -10.92 9.96
CA ARG A 59 10.91 -11.10 10.49
C ARG A 59 10.27 -12.39 9.99
N CYS A 60 10.41 -12.69 8.69
CA CYS A 60 9.88 -13.92 8.11
C CYS A 60 10.52 -15.16 8.73
N ARG A 61 11.86 -15.21 8.82
CA ARG A 61 12.57 -16.34 9.44
C ARG A 61 12.16 -16.52 10.90
N TRP A 62 12.16 -15.43 11.66
CA TRP A 62 11.75 -15.47 13.06
C TRP A 62 10.31 -15.99 13.23
N ALA A 63 9.37 -15.53 12.39
CA ALA A 63 7.98 -15.97 12.43
C ALA A 63 7.85 -17.49 12.15
N LEU A 64 8.56 -18.00 11.14
CA LEU A 64 8.57 -19.43 10.81
C LEU A 64 9.20 -20.27 11.92
N GLU A 65 10.35 -19.85 12.45
CA GLU A 65 11.03 -20.55 13.57
C GLU A 65 10.16 -20.58 14.83
N THR A 66 9.49 -19.48 15.16
CA THR A 66 8.58 -19.38 16.30
C THR A 66 7.35 -20.29 16.11
N ALA A 67 6.83 -20.36 14.90
CA ALA A 67 5.70 -21.24 14.58
C ALA A 67 6.09 -22.73 14.60
N ARG A 68 7.32 -23.08 14.20
CA ARG A 68 7.88 -24.44 14.37
C ARG A 68 7.96 -24.84 15.84
N GLY A 69 8.21 -23.87 16.72
CA GLY A 69 8.17 -24.06 18.17
C GLY A 69 6.77 -24.24 18.77
N GLY A 70 5.72 -24.29 17.95
CA GLY A 70 4.34 -24.55 18.36
C GLY A 70 3.50 -23.31 18.66
N LYS A 71 4.04 -22.09 18.51
CA LYS A 71 3.27 -20.84 18.67
C LYS A 71 2.53 -20.46 17.41
N THR A 72 1.40 -19.78 17.56
CA THR A 72 0.71 -19.08 16.46
C THR A 72 1.20 -17.65 16.37
N VAL A 73 1.71 -17.24 15.19
CA VAL A 73 2.31 -15.92 14.95
C VAL A 73 1.44 -15.10 14.01
N ALA A 74 1.13 -13.85 14.38
CA ALA A 74 0.55 -12.87 13.45
C ALA A 74 1.67 -11.95 12.93
N LEU A 75 2.09 -12.15 11.68
CA LEU A 75 3.00 -11.27 10.96
C LEU A 75 2.19 -10.13 10.35
N VAL A 76 2.25 -8.95 10.98
CA VAL A 76 1.38 -7.81 10.63
C VAL A 76 1.99 -6.92 9.56
N CYS A 77 1.13 -6.47 8.62
CA CYS A 77 1.46 -5.56 7.52
C CYS A 77 0.50 -4.37 7.53
N SER A 78 0.99 -3.17 7.28
CA SER A 78 0.09 -2.06 6.93
C SER A 78 -0.57 -2.32 5.58
N GLY A 79 -1.83 -1.91 5.43
CA GLY A 79 -2.59 -2.19 4.21
C GLY A 79 -2.92 -3.68 4.07
N ASP A 80 -2.44 -4.30 3.03
CA ASP A 80 -2.62 -5.71 2.69
C ASP A 80 -1.27 -6.44 2.61
N GLY A 81 -1.21 -7.65 3.14
CA GLY A 81 0.02 -8.45 3.16
C GLY A 81 0.51 -8.89 1.78
N GLY A 82 -0.38 -9.01 0.80
CA GLY A 82 -0.10 -9.39 -0.59
C GLY A 82 0.25 -8.20 -1.51
N VAL A 83 -0.02 -6.95 -1.08
CA VAL A 83 0.26 -5.75 -1.87
C VAL A 83 1.51 -5.03 -1.33
N TYR A 84 2.67 -5.36 -1.89
CA TYR A 84 4.00 -4.88 -1.44
C TYR A 84 4.27 -5.16 0.05
N GLY A 85 3.63 -6.17 0.60
CA GLY A 85 3.74 -6.59 2.00
C GLY A 85 4.60 -7.83 2.19
N MET A 86 4.37 -8.54 3.29
CA MET A 86 5.23 -9.64 3.75
C MET A 86 4.79 -11.02 3.25
N ALA A 87 3.66 -11.13 2.51
CA ALA A 87 3.13 -12.44 2.10
C ALA A 87 4.10 -13.18 1.15
N SER A 88 4.59 -12.50 0.09
CA SER A 88 5.52 -13.13 -0.85
C SER A 88 6.81 -13.60 -0.20
N PRO A 89 7.60 -12.76 0.51
CA PRO A 89 8.85 -13.23 1.10
C PRO A 89 8.65 -14.29 2.20
N LEU A 90 7.51 -14.28 2.90
CA LEU A 90 7.21 -15.33 3.87
C LEU A 90 6.92 -16.67 3.17
N LEU A 91 6.08 -16.67 2.13
CA LEU A 91 5.74 -17.87 1.37
C LEU A 91 6.97 -18.47 0.69
N GLU A 92 7.85 -17.63 0.11
CA GLU A 92 9.11 -18.08 -0.48
C GLU A 92 10.02 -18.81 0.56
N LEU A 93 10.10 -18.28 1.79
CA LEU A 93 10.85 -18.92 2.86
C LEU A 93 10.16 -20.16 3.44
N ALA A 94 8.82 -20.18 3.45
CA ALA A 94 8.02 -21.29 3.96
C ALA A 94 8.17 -22.57 3.13
N GLU A 95 8.59 -22.49 1.86
CA GLU A 95 8.97 -23.66 1.04
C GLU A 95 10.01 -24.56 1.72
N HIS A 96 10.83 -23.98 2.60
CA HIS A 96 11.84 -24.71 3.38
C HIS A 96 11.36 -25.16 4.76
N CYS A 97 10.08 -24.91 5.09
CA CYS A 97 9.45 -25.22 6.37
C CYS A 97 8.04 -25.80 6.16
N PRO A 98 7.90 -26.93 5.43
CA PRO A 98 6.59 -27.46 5.01
C PRO A 98 5.68 -27.86 6.19
N GLU A 99 6.23 -28.01 7.38
CA GLU A 99 5.49 -28.28 8.62
C GLU A 99 4.79 -27.03 9.18
N VAL A 100 5.10 -25.82 8.70
CA VAL A 100 4.49 -24.58 9.16
C VAL A 100 3.38 -24.15 8.20
N GLU A 101 2.16 -24.18 8.68
CA GLU A 101 1.01 -23.65 7.94
C GLU A 101 1.09 -22.12 7.86
N VAL A 102 0.81 -21.54 6.68
CA VAL A 102 0.76 -20.10 6.44
C VAL A 102 -0.60 -19.71 5.88
N GLU A 103 -1.27 -18.79 6.56
CA GLU A 103 -2.54 -18.21 6.10
C GLU A 103 -2.39 -16.72 5.81
N ILE A 104 -2.85 -16.29 4.63
CA ILE A 104 -2.85 -14.88 4.23
C ILE A 104 -4.21 -14.27 4.53
N VAL A 105 -4.22 -13.31 5.45
CA VAL A 105 -5.42 -12.60 5.89
C VAL A 105 -5.48 -11.23 5.23
N PRO A 106 -6.49 -10.96 4.37
CA PRO A 106 -6.55 -9.75 3.58
C PRO A 106 -6.77 -8.49 4.44
N GLY A 107 -6.24 -7.36 3.95
CA GLY A 107 -6.44 -6.04 4.52
C GLY A 107 -6.79 -4.99 3.46
N LEU A 108 -7.22 -3.81 3.89
CA LEU A 108 -7.53 -2.68 3.02
C LEU A 108 -6.24 -2.01 2.58
N THR A 109 -5.77 -2.30 1.36
CA THR A 109 -4.58 -1.64 0.80
C THR A 109 -4.77 -0.14 0.61
N ALA A 110 -3.69 0.64 0.63
CA ALA A 110 -3.71 2.10 0.49
C ALA A 110 -4.35 2.57 -0.82
N ALA A 111 -4.28 1.79 -1.91
CA ALA A 111 -4.96 2.11 -3.16
C ALA A 111 -6.47 2.23 -2.97
N LEU A 112 -7.10 1.24 -2.34
CA LEU A 112 -8.55 1.23 -2.15
C LEU A 112 -8.99 2.19 -1.04
N SER A 113 -8.29 2.20 0.09
CA SER A 113 -8.63 3.08 1.20
C SER A 113 -8.39 4.57 0.89
N GLY A 114 -7.30 4.91 0.19
CA GLY A 114 -7.04 6.27 -0.26
C GLY A 114 -8.00 6.74 -1.36
N ALA A 115 -8.36 5.83 -2.28
CA ALA A 115 -9.39 6.11 -3.30
C ALA A 115 -10.74 6.47 -2.65
N ALA A 116 -11.15 5.75 -1.62
CA ALA A 116 -12.40 6.05 -0.89
C ALA A 116 -12.36 7.43 -0.20
N VAL A 117 -11.20 7.85 0.28
CA VAL A 117 -11.01 9.20 0.85
C VAL A 117 -11.15 10.29 -0.21
N LEU A 118 -10.62 10.05 -1.42
CA LEU A 118 -10.71 10.98 -2.56
C LEU A 118 -12.10 11.03 -3.22
N GLY A 119 -12.83 9.92 -3.19
CA GLY A 119 -14.12 9.75 -3.86
C GLY A 119 -14.19 8.41 -4.61
N ALA A 120 -14.13 8.42 -5.94
CA ALA A 120 -14.16 7.22 -6.77
C ALA A 120 -13.17 7.31 -7.95
N PRO A 121 -11.86 7.56 -7.71
CA PRO A 121 -10.88 7.72 -8.78
C PRO A 121 -10.56 6.40 -9.52
N LEU A 122 -10.81 5.25 -8.90
CA LEU A 122 -10.50 3.91 -9.41
C LEU A 122 -11.74 3.16 -9.91
N ALA A 123 -12.79 3.87 -10.29
CA ALA A 123 -14.04 3.25 -10.78
C ALA A 123 -13.94 2.69 -12.21
N HIS A 124 -12.80 2.84 -12.88
CA HIS A 124 -12.43 2.25 -14.15
C HIS A 124 -11.15 1.41 -13.98
N ASP A 125 -10.57 0.91 -15.08
CA ASP A 125 -9.33 0.12 -15.02
C ASP A 125 -8.19 0.92 -14.39
N PHE A 126 -7.42 0.29 -13.51
CA PHE A 126 -6.35 0.96 -12.78
C PHE A 126 -5.13 0.07 -12.55
N CYS A 127 -3.99 0.70 -12.35
CA CYS A 127 -2.73 0.08 -12.00
C CYS A 127 -2.25 0.54 -10.61
N VAL A 128 -1.64 -0.38 -9.85
CA VAL A 128 -0.88 -0.05 -8.64
C VAL A 128 0.60 -0.21 -8.95
N ILE A 129 1.38 0.86 -8.78
CA ILE A 129 2.82 0.87 -9.10
C ILE A 129 3.60 1.42 -7.91
N SER A 130 4.59 0.68 -7.44
CA SER A 130 5.55 1.17 -6.45
C SER A 130 6.72 1.88 -7.16
N LEU A 131 7.05 3.09 -6.70
CA LEU A 131 8.21 3.85 -7.19
C LEU A 131 9.51 3.44 -6.47
N SER A 132 9.48 2.44 -5.59
CA SER A 132 10.67 1.95 -4.91
C SER A 132 11.54 1.09 -5.83
N ASP A 133 12.77 1.49 -6.06
CA ASP A 133 13.76 0.76 -6.86
C ASP A 133 14.65 -0.20 -6.04
N ARG A 134 14.26 -0.49 -4.79
CA ARG A 134 15.07 -1.34 -3.90
C ARG A 134 15.15 -2.78 -4.38
N LEU A 135 14.06 -3.32 -4.93
CA LEU A 135 13.95 -4.70 -5.42
C LEU A 135 13.62 -4.76 -6.91
N THR A 136 13.20 -3.64 -7.51
CA THR A 136 12.83 -3.55 -8.92
C THR A 136 13.66 -2.46 -9.58
N PRO A 137 14.47 -2.75 -10.60
CA PRO A 137 15.26 -1.73 -11.30
C PRO A 137 14.39 -0.59 -11.82
N TRP A 138 14.90 0.65 -11.74
CA TRP A 138 14.13 1.83 -12.18
C TRP A 138 13.64 1.74 -13.64
N ALA A 139 14.43 1.20 -14.55
CA ALA A 139 14.04 1.01 -15.95
C ALA A 139 12.76 0.13 -16.11
N VAL A 140 12.54 -0.81 -15.18
CA VAL A 140 11.31 -1.63 -15.16
C VAL A 140 10.12 -0.82 -14.67
N ILE A 141 10.32 0.04 -13.65
CA ILE A 141 9.29 0.95 -13.13
C ILE A 141 8.90 1.96 -14.22
N GLU A 142 9.88 2.57 -14.87
CA GLU A 142 9.71 3.50 -15.99
C GLU A 142 8.86 2.88 -17.12
N LYS A 143 9.22 1.67 -17.57
CA LYS A 143 8.44 0.95 -18.58
C LYS A 143 6.98 0.73 -18.13
N ARG A 144 6.74 0.36 -16.87
CA ARG A 144 5.39 0.16 -16.33
C ARG A 144 4.58 1.46 -16.32
N LEU A 145 5.20 2.57 -15.90
CA LEU A 145 4.59 3.90 -15.94
C LEU A 145 4.22 4.32 -17.35
N ALA A 146 5.13 4.15 -18.32
CA ALA A 146 4.90 4.46 -19.71
C ALA A 146 3.72 3.63 -20.30
N CYS A 147 3.70 2.32 -20.06
CA CYS A 147 2.61 1.45 -20.52
C CYS A 147 1.26 1.84 -19.88
N ALA A 148 1.25 2.17 -18.59
CA ALA A 148 0.03 2.58 -17.90
C ALA A 148 -0.50 3.94 -18.40
N ALA A 149 0.40 4.88 -18.73
CA ALA A 149 0.03 6.15 -19.33
C ALA A 149 -0.52 5.98 -20.74
N ALA A 150 0.16 5.20 -21.59
CA ALA A 150 -0.26 4.92 -22.97
C ALA A 150 -1.60 4.18 -23.04
N GLY A 151 -1.89 3.29 -22.07
CA GLY A 151 -3.17 2.61 -21.92
C GLY A 151 -4.26 3.43 -21.22
N ASP A 152 -3.96 4.67 -20.85
CA ASP A 152 -4.85 5.58 -20.11
C ASP A 152 -5.46 4.99 -18.83
N PHE A 153 -4.70 4.15 -18.10
CA PHE A 153 -5.11 3.64 -16.81
C PHE A 153 -5.14 4.75 -15.74
N CYS A 154 -6.04 4.62 -14.76
CA CYS A 154 -5.88 5.30 -13.49
C CYS A 154 -4.72 4.65 -12.71
N LEU A 155 -3.99 5.42 -11.90
CA LEU A 155 -2.86 4.89 -11.14
C LEU A 155 -2.98 5.20 -9.65
N ALA A 156 -2.51 4.23 -8.85
CA ALA A 156 -2.16 4.44 -7.45
C ALA A 156 -0.65 4.20 -7.29
N LEU A 157 0.11 5.26 -7.01
CA LEU A 157 1.57 5.20 -6.85
C LEU A 157 1.94 5.08 -5.38
N TYR A 158 2.69 4.02 -5.06
CA TYR A 158 3.21 3.72 -3.74
C TYR A 158 4.67 4.12 -3.63
N ASN A 159 5.12 4.42 -2.42
CA ASN A 159 6.49 4.80 -2.13
C ASN A 159 6.99 5.99 -2.98
N PRO A 160 6.22 7.09 -3.10
CA PRO A 160 6.51 8.17 -4.02
C PRO A 160 7.77 8.95 -3.65
N SER A 161 8.22 8.84 -2.40
CA SER A 161 9.43 9.48 -1.91
C SER A 161 10.01 8.74 -0.71
N SER A 162 11.32 8.81 -0.55
CA SER A 162 12.02 8.35 0.65
C SER A 162 13.38 9.06 0.77
N LYS A 163 14.07 8.86 1.91
CA LYS A 163 15.45 9.36 2.07
C LYS A 163 16.35 8.81 0.96
N GLY A 164 16.92 9.68 0.14
CA GLY A 164 17.74 9.32 -1.04
C GLY A 164 16.97 9.12 -2.35
N ARG A 165 15.63 9.28 -2.36
CA ARG A 165 14.74 9.16 -3.53
C ARG A 165 13.67 10.24 -3.52
N ALA A 166 14.08 11.48 -3.28
CA ALA A 166 13.17 12.62 -3.17
C ALA A 166 12.58 13.04 -4.53
N ASP A 167 13.24 12.73 -5.64
CA ASP A 167 12.89 13.12 -7.01
C ASP A 167 12.12 12.04 -7.80
N TYR A 168 11.79 10.90 -7.18
CA TYR A 168 11.15 9.77 -7.90
C TYR A 168 9.73 10.08 -8.36
N LEU A 169 8.97 10.85 -7.58
CA LEU A 169 7.65 11.32 -8.02
C LEU A 169 7.77 12.22 -9.24
N GLN A 170 8.70 13.18 -9.25
CA GLN A 170 8.94 14.08 -10.37
C GLN A 170 9.33 13.31 -11.63
N LYS A 171 10.23 12.32 -11.51
CA LYS A 171 10.57 11.42 -12.62
C LYS A 171 9.35 10.66 -13.14
N ALA A 172 8.53 10.10 -12.24
CA ALA A 172 7.32 9.39 -12.61
C ALA A 172 6.34 10.30 -13.35
N VAL A 173 6.12 11.54 -12.87
CA VAL A 173 5.24 12.53 -13.52
C VAL A 173 5.72 12.84 -14.95
N ARG A 174 7.02 13.05 -15.16
CA ARG A 174 7.58 13.29 -16.51
C ARG A 174 7.33 12.12 -17.43
N ILE A 175 7.59 10.88 -16.96
CA ILE A 175 7.33 9.68 -17.76
C ILE A 175 5.84 9.59 -18.15
N LEU A 176 4.92 9.86 -17.21
CA LEU A 176 3.48 9.85 -17.48
C LEU A 176 3.10 10.89 -18.54
N ARG A 177 3.63 12.11 -18.46
CA ARG A 177 3.40 13.19 -19.44
C ARG A 177 3.96 12.85 -20.81
N ASP A 178 5.18 12.34 -20.87
CA ASP A 178 5.86 11.97 -22.13
C ASP A 178 5.15 10.80 -22.85
N ASN A 179 4.30 10.05 -22.13
CA ASN A 179 3.57 8.90 -22.65
C ASN A 179 2.04 9.08 -22.69
N GLY A 180 1.54 10.33 -22.72
CA GLY A 180 0.17 10.64 -23.09
C GLY A 180 -0.73 11.21 -22.00
N LYS A 181 -0.29 11.28 -20.73
CA LYS A 181 -1.06 11.96 -19.68
C LYS A 181 -0.95 13.49 -19.85
N GLY A 182 -2.08 14.18 -19.98
CA GLY A 182 -2.12 15.64 -20.12
C GLY A 182 -1.72 16.37 -18.83
N PRO A 183 -1.23 17.62 -18.93
CA PRO A 183 -0.84 18.41 -17.75
C PRO A 183 -2.02 18.67 -16.80
N ASP A 184 -3.24 18.73 -17.30
CA ASP A 184 -4.49 18.98 -16.55
C ASP A 184 -5.11 17.69 -15.98
N THR A 185 -4.48 16.51 -16.19
CA THR A 185 -4.95 15.25 -15.61
C THR A 185 -5.16 15.42 -14.11
N VAL A 186 -6.35 15.10 -13.62
CA VAL A 186 -6.70 15.20 -12.21
C VAL A 186 -5.89 14.20 -11.39
N CYS A 187 -5.26 14.67 -10.34
CA CYS A 187 -4.50 13.89 -9.39
C CYS A 187 -5.00 14.09 -7.96
N GLY A 188 -4.72 13.13 -7.11
CA GLY A 188 -5.05 13.17 -5.68
C GLY A 188 -3.88 12.70 -4.83
N LEU A 189 -3.66 13.37 -3.71
CA LEU A 189 -2.71 12.97 -2.69
C LEU A 189 -3.47 12.64 -1.41
N VAL A 190 -3.21 11.48 -0.83
CA VAL A 190 -3.71 11.15 0.51
C VAL A 190 -2.53 10.74 1.36
N ARG A 191 -2.28 11.51 2.40
CA ARG A 191 -1.22 11.25 3.38
C ARG A 191 -1.82 10.68 4.66
N CYS A 192 -1.13 9.74 5.29
CA CYS A 192 -1.53 9.11 6.57
C CYS A 192 -2.97 8.58 6.54
N ILE A 193 -3.35 7.84 5.48
CA ILE A 193 -4.69 7.28 5.30
C ILE A 193 -5.14 6.55 6.57
N GLY A 194 -6.31 6.93 7.09
CA GLY A 194 -6.94 6.29 8.25
C GLY A 194 -6.19 6.49 9.59
N ARG A 195 -5.24 7.42 9.65
CA ARG A 195 -4.42 7.72 10.84
C ARG A 195 -4.57 9.20 11.23
N ASP A 196 -4.13 9.51 12.42
CA ASP A 196 -3.99 10.91 12.86
C ASP A 196 -3.11 11.69 11.88
N GLY A 197 -3.53 12.90 11.56
CA GLY A 197 -2.85 13.74 10.56
C GLY A 197 -3.13 13.36 9.11
N GLN A 198 -4.23 12.63 8.81
CA GLN A 198 -4.68 12.41 7.44
C GLN A 198 -4.92 13.75 6.74
N THR A 199 -4.31 13.90 5.57
CA THR A 199 -4.54 15.07 4.71
C THR A 199 -4.88 14.63 3.29
N VAL A 200 -5.67 15.45 2.61
CA VAL A 200 -6.12 15.24 1.22
C VAL A 200 -5.81 16.46 0.41
N ARG A 201 -5.30 16.27 -0.81
CA ARG A 201 -5.13 17.36 -1.77
C ARG A 201 -5.51 16.87 -3.17
N LEU A 202 -6.35 17.65 -3.86
CA LEU A 202 -6.61 17.49 -5.28
C LEU A 202 -5.76 18.51 -6.05
N LEU A 203 -5.19 18.10 -7.16
CA LEU A 203 -4.28 18.91 -7.98
C LEU A 203 -4.23 18.34 -9.40
N THR A 204 -3.60 19.08 -10.31
CA THR A 204 -3.29 18.61 -11.66
C THR A 204 -1.97 17.85 -11.72
N LEU A 205 -1.74 17.10 -12.79
CA LEU A 205 -0.47 16.42 -13.03
C LEU A 205 0.70 17.41 -13.15
N ALA A 206 0.46 18.61 -13.70
CA ALA A 206 1.47 19.67 -13.75
C ALA A 206 1.86 20.16 -12.35
N GLU A 207 0.88 20.43 -11.47
CA GLU A 207 1.14 20.82 -10.08
C GLU A 207 1.80 19.69 -9.26
N LEU A 208 1.51 18.44 -9.60
CA LEU A 208 2.10 17.28 -8.93
C LEU A 208 3.62 17.21 -9.17
N GLU A 209 4.12 17.66 -10.31
CA GLU A 209 5.57 17.68 -10.64
C GLU A 209 6.36 18.51 -9.64
N ASP A 210 5.79 19.62 -9.13
CA ASP A 210 6.44 20.54 -8.19
C ASP A 210 6.05 20.24 -6.72
N THR A 211 5.29 19.18 -6.49
CA THR A 211 4.78 18.85 -5.14
C THR A 211 5.71 17.91 -4.40
N ALA A 212 6.18 18.33 -3.21
CA ALA A 212 6.91 17.47 -2.30
C ALA A 212 5.95 16.53 -1.56
N VAL A 213 6.32 15.25 -1.46
CA VAL A 213 5.59 14.21 -0.73
C VAL A 213 6.54 13.40 0.15
N ASP A 214 5.99 12.66 1.10
CA ASP A 214 6.74 11.74 1.95
C ASP A 214 6.32 10.27 1.71
N MET A 215 6.96 9.35 2.43
CA MET A 215 6.70 7.92 2.34
C MET A 215 5.32 7.49 2.86
N PHE A 216 4.61 8.37 3.56
CA PHE A 216 3.26 8.11 4.07
C PHE A 216 2.16 8.60 3.13
N THR A 217 2.54 9.07 1.95
CA THR A 217 1.64 9.59 0.92
C THR A 217 1.39 8.51 -0.14
N THR A 218 0.12 8.32 -0.50
CA THR A 218 -0.28 7.58 -1.71
C THR A 218 -0.74 8.60 -2.74
N VAL A 219 -0.21 8.48 -3.96
CA VAL A 219 -0.51 9.39 -5.08
C VAL A 219 -1.47 8.70 -6.03
N PHE A 220 -2.53 9.41 -6.42
CA PHE A 220 -3.50 8.95 -7.41
C PHE A 220 -3.41 9.82 -8.65
N VAL A 221 -3.34 9.19 -9.81
CA VAL A 221 -3.36 9.86 -11.12
C VAL A 221 -4.57 9.34 -11.90
N GLY A 222 -5.43 10.23 -12.33
CA GLY A 222 -6.62 9.88 -13.09
C GLY A 222 -6.32 9.47 -14.53
N ASN A 223 -7.38 9.10 -15.25
CA ASN A 223 -7.36 8.93 -16.71
C ASN A 223 -7.95 10.17 -17.40
N ALA A 224 -8.08 10.13 -18.73
CA ALA A 224 -8.62 11.24 -19.53
C ALA A 224 -10.08 11.63 -19.16
N ALA A 225 -10.85 10.70 -18.57
CA ALA A 225 -12.22 10.95 -18.13
C ALA A 225 -12.35 11.41 -16.68
N THR A 226 -11.25 11.37 -15.90
CA THR A 226 -11.28 11.72 -14.48
C THR A 226 -11.54 13.21 -14.28
N GLN A 227 -12.45 13.55 -13.38
CA GLN A 227 -12.86 14.92 -13.10
C GLN A 227 -13.10 15.16 -11.61
N ILE A 228 -13.21 16.41 -11.22
CA ILE A 228 -13.57 16.79 -9.84
C ILE A 228 -15.08 17.06 -9.81
N LEU A 229 -15.82 16.22 -9.07
CA LEU A 229 -17.24 16.36 -8.86
C LEU A 229 -17.53 16.61 -7.37
N HIS A 230 -18.17 17.73 -7.05
CA HIS A 230 -18.46 18.11 -5.65
C HIS A 230 -17.23 18.03 -4.72
N GLY A 231 -16.07 18.47 -5.22
CA GLY A 231 -14.81 18.43 -4.46
C GLY A 231 -14.19 17.03 -4.31
N ARG A 232 -14.64 16.05 -5.08
CA ARG A 232 -14.14 14.66 -5.06
C ARG A 232 -13.53 14.27 -6.40
N MET A 233 -12.49 13.46 -6.37
CA MET A 233 -11.90 12.86 -7.56
C MET A 233 -12.74 11.69 -8.02
N VAL A 234 -13.27 11.76 -9.24
CA VAL A 234 -14.18 10.73 -9.79
C VAL A 234 -13.74 10.36 -11.21
N THR A 235 -13.63 9.08 -11.48
CA THR A 235 -13.48 8.54 -12.84
C THR A 235 -14.81 7.94 -13.27
N PRO A 236 -15.58 8.59 -14.18
CA PRO A 236 -16.88 8.09 -14.63
C PRO A 236 -16.78 6.73 -15.31
N ARG A 237 -17.75 5.87 -15.10
CA ARG A 237 -17.85 4.56 -15.79
C ARG A 237 -18.45 4.66 -17.19
N GLY A 238 -18.92 5.84 -17.60
CA GLY A 238 -19.46 6.08 -18.93
C GLY A 238 -20.95 5.71 -19.11
N TYR A 239 -21.73 5.69 -18.03
CA TYR A 239 -23.18 5.53 -18.14
C TYR A 239 -23.80 6.70 -18.91
N ARG A 240 -24.72 6.40 -19.82
CA ARG A 240 -25.48 7.43 -20.55
C ARG A 240 -26.63 7.99 -19.68
N GLY A 241 -26.80 9.30 -19.65
CA GLY A 241 -27.91 9.95 -18.95
C GLY A 241 -27.67 10.25 -17.47
N VAL A 242 -26.41 10.25 -17.06
CA VAL A 242 -26.00 10.72 -15.72
C VAL A 242 -25.42 12.10 -15.83
#